data_7c88c787b71dca6f1f99727457ef9e4b
#
_entry.id   7c88c787b71dca6f1f99727457ef9e4b
#
_cell.length_a   1.000
_cell.length_b   1.000
_cell.length_c   1.000
_cell.angle_alpha   90.00
_cell.angle_beta   90.00
_cell.angle_gamma   90.00
#
_symmetry.space_group_name_H-M   'P 1'
#
loop_
_entity.id
_entity.type
_entity.pdbx_description
1 polymer ?
#
loop_
_entity_poly.entity_id
_entity_poly.type
_entity_poly.pdbx_seq_one_letter_code
_entity_poly.pdbx_strand_id
1 'polypeptide(L)'
;MRMLHWILIALPLAVPALIAAPALAETLGDARVGFSAERVLVIDGQSYVGRMWHMPGEQRHEQDLPALKPIFILRAGSAIGDIILPKLHTVVEFALPKELSILRDPNLLHKPVGQEIVNGIATTKYDLDEEKPQGRAVGSLWLSEDGIPMKCDARLATDKGKVSTIRWELRHVKIGTQDPALFEIPRGYAKLPPEAAAPLLGMRLARPPAR
;
A
#
# COMPACT_ATOMS: atom_id res chain seq x y z
N MET A 1 -44.98 -44.49 -55.13
CA MET A 1 -44.80 -43.13 -54.62
C MET A 1 -44.49 -43.25 -53.12
N ARG A 2 -43.18 -43.04 -52.71
CA ARG A 2 -42.76 -43.16 -51.32
C ARG A 2 -42.43 -41.73 -50.85
N MET A 3 -43.26 -41.20 -49.94
CA MET A 3 -43.00 -39.91 -49.26
C MET A 3 -41.94 -40.10 -48.20
N LEU A 4 -40.80 -39.39 -48.35
CA LEU A 4 -39.71 -39.33 -47.39
C LEU A 4 -40.06 -38.19 -46.40
N HIS A 5 -40.25 -38.57 -45.12
CA HIS A 5 -40.40 -37.59 -44.03
C HIS A 5 -39.03 -37.23 -43.50
N TRP A 6 -38.65 -35.94 -43.62
CA TRP A 6 -37.47 -35.37 -42.97
C TRP A 6 -37.82 -34.97 -41.56
N ILE A 7 -37.27 -35.66 -40.58
CA ILE A 7 -37.32 -35.29 -39.17
C ILE A 7 -36.21 -34.32 -38.89
N LEU A 8 -36.50 -33.02 -38.67
CA LEU A 8 -35.59 -32.02 -38.16
C LEU A 8 -35.42 -32.23 -36.64
N ILE A 9 -34.27 -32.76 -36.21
CA ILE A 9 -33.89 -32.80 -34.81
C ILE A 9 -33.28 -31.44 -34.44
N ALA A 10 -34.05 -30.62 -33.73
CA ALA A 10 -33.54 -29.39 -33.11
C ALA A 10 -32.74 -29.74 -31.86
N LEU A 11 -31.43 -29.58 -31.92
CA LEU A 11 -30.55 -29.70 -30.77
C LEU A 11 -30.64 -28.42 -29.92
N PRO A 12 -30.99 -28.48 -28.62
CA PRO A 12 -30.96 -27.28 -27.78
C PRO A 12 -29.50 -26.91 -27.52
N LEU A 13 -29.08 -25.72 -27.94
CA LEU A 13 -27.84 -25.07 -27.50
C LEU A 13 -27.98 -24.73 -26.02
N ALA A 14 -27.39 -25.55 -25.16
CA ALA A 14 -27.19 -25.21 -23.75
C ALA A 14 -26.10 -24.15 -23.65
N VAL A 15 -26.48 -22.89 -23.45
CA VAL A 15 -25.59 -21.82 -23.10
C VAL A 15 -25.18 -22.06 -21.65
N PRO A 16 -23.86 -22.27 -21.34
CA PRO A 16 -23.44 -22.37 -19.96
C PRO A 16 -23.67 -21.01 -19.29
N ALA A 17 -24.55 -20.97 -18.29
CA ALA A 17 -24.70 -19.83 -17.41
C ALA A 17 -23.36 -19.65 -16.68
N LEU A 18 -22.62 -18.59 -16.99
CA LEU A 18 -21.45 -18.17 -16.23
C LEU A 18 -21.98 -17.77 -14.84
N ILE A 19 -21.88 -18.68 -13.89
CA ILE A 19 -22.14 -18.38 -12.48
C ILE A 19 -20.97 -17.50 -12.04
N ALA A 20 -21.22 -16.18 -12.01
CA ALA A 20 -20.29 -15.25 -11.37
C ALA A 20 -20.20 -15.65 -9.89
N ALA A 21 -19.07 -16.22 -9.49
CA ALA A 21 -18.77 -16.48 -8.10
C ALA A 21 -18.90 -15.14 -7.34
N PRO A 22 -19.56 -15.10 -6.17
CA PRO A 22 -19.58 -13.90 -5.35
C PRO A 22 -18.13 -13.52 -5.06
N ALA A 23 -17.74 -12.30 -5.41
CA ALA A 23 -16.46 -11.75 -5.05
C ALA A 23 -16.41 -11.73 -3.52
N LEU A 24 -15.65 -12.68 -2.94
CA LEU A 24 -15.37 -12.70 -1.52
C LEU A 24 -14.59 -11.41 -1.21
N ALA A 25 -14.94 -10.75 -0.10
CA ALA A 25 -14.18 -9.61 0.37
C ALA A 25 -12.74 -10.11 0.65
N GLU A 26 -11.77 -9.55 -0.07
CA GLU A 26 -10.36 -9.86 0.14
C GLU A 26 -9.83 -8.95 1.25
N THR A 27 -8.90 -9.45 2.04
CA THR A 27 -8.18 -8.64 3.03
C THR A 27 -6.97 -7.99 2.37
N LEU A 28 -6.67 -6.75 2.77
CA LEU A 28 -5.48 -6.04 2.30
C LEU A 28 -4.24 -6.69 2.90
N GLY A 29 -3.72 -7.70 2.22
CA GLY A 29 -2.47 -8.34 2.58
C GLY A 29 -1.25 -7.51 2.17
N ASP A 30 -0.09 -7.92 2.68
CA ASP A 30 1.18 -7.46 2.13
C ASP A 30 1.37 -8.02 0.70
N ALA A 31 2.07 -7.30 -0.18
CA ALA A 31 2.33 -7.80 -1.53
C ALA A 31 3.11 -9.13 -1.46
N ARG A 32 2.69 -10.09 -2.29
CA ARG A 32 3.26 -11.45 -2.26
C ARG A 32 4.64 -11.56 -2.90
N VAL A 33 5.07 -10.51 -3.59
CA VAL A 33 6.32 -10.48 -4.37
C VAL A 33 7.23 -9.33 -3.92
N GLY A 34 8.52 -9.49 -4.12
CA GLY A 34 9.46 -8.39 -4.03
C GLY A 34 9.33 -7.46 -5.23
N PHE A 35 9.47 -6.16 -5.01
CA PHE A 35 9.49 -5.18 -6.10
C PHE A 35 10.24 -3.90 -5.69
N SER A 36 10.62 -3.12 -6.70
CA SER A 36 11.06 -1.73 -6.53
C SER A 36 10.23 -0.81 -7.42
N ALA A 37 10.07 0.46 -7.01
CA ALA A 37 9.27 1.44 -7.74
C ALA A 37 9.70 2.88 -7.41
N GLU A 38 9.36 3.82 -8.28
CA GLU A 38 9.22 5.21 -7.90
C GLU A 38 7.84 5.42 -7.26
N ARG A 39 7.79 6.26 -6.22
CA ARG A 39 6.55 6.61 -5.53
C ARG A 39 6.34 8.11 -5.54
N VAL A 40 5.18 8.54 -6.01
CA VAL A 40 4.65 9.87 -5.79
C VAL A 40 3.62 9.79 -4.68
N LEU A 41 3.86 10.47 -3.57
CA LEU A 41 2.98 10.53 -2.40
C LEU A 41 2.53 11.97 -2.20
N VAL A 42 1.23 12.19 -2.04
CA VAL A 42 0.64 13.49 -1.74
C VAL A 42 -0.12 13.37 -0.43
N ILE A 43 0.24 14.20 0.54
CA ILE A 43 -0.44 14.30 1.83
C ILE A 43 -0.89 15.74 2.02
N ASP A 44 -2.19 15.97 2.17
CA ASP A 44 -2.79 17.29 2.37
C ASP A 44 -2.31 18.32 1.33
N GLY A 45 -2.16 17.88 0.07
CA GLY A 45 -1.72 18.71 -1.05
C GLY A 45 -0.20 18.84 -1.19
N GLN A 46 0.59 18.42 -0.23
CA GLN A 46 2.06 18.43 -0.31
C GLN A 46 2.58 17.14 -0.98
N SER A 47 3.37 17.32 -2.04
CA SER A 47 3.92 16.19 -2.83
C SER A 47 5.31 15.79 -2.34
N TYR A 48 5.52 14.48 -2.26
CA TYR A 48 6.78 13.84 -1.92
C TYR A 48 7.10 12.78 -2.99
N VAL A 49 8.22 12.93 -3.64
CA VAL A 49 8.71 11.97 -4.63
C VAL A 49 9.85 11.17 -4.01
N GLY A 50 9.90 9.88 -4.34
CA GLY A 50 10.94 9.02 -3.82
C GLY A 50 10.90 7.64 -4.45
N ARG A 51 11.75 6.77 -3.94
CA ARG A 51 11.83 5.37 -4.36
C ARG A 51 11.41 4.46 -3.23
N MET A 52 10.84 3.32 -3.58
CA MET A 52 10.54 2.28 -2.62
C MET A 52 11.04 0.92 -3.09
N TRP A 53 11.33 0.08 -2.13
CA TRP A 53 11.59 -1.35 -2.27
C TRP A 53 10.69 -2.10 -1.30
N HIS A 54 10.24 -3.23 -1.72
CA HIS A 54 9.38 -4.11 -0.95
C HIS A 54 9.88 -5.54 -1.05
N MET A 55 9.89 -6.23 0.05
CA MET A 55 9.89 -7.69 0.15
C MET A 55 8.79 -8.10 1.12
N PRO A 56 8.22 -9.31 1.01
CA PRO A 56 7.17 -9.73 1.93
C PRO A 56 7.56 -9.50 3.40
N GLY A 57 6.77 -8.67 4.09
CA GLY A 57 7.01 -8.27 5.46
C GLY A 57 7.81 -6.99 5.68
N GLU A 58 8.51 -6.46 4.68
CA GLU A 58 9.37 -5.29 4.85
C GLU A 58 9.25 -4.29 3.69
N GLN A 59 9.31 -3.01 4.04
CA GLN A 59 9.28 -1.91 3.07
C GLN A 59 10.38 -0.91 3.39
N ARG A 60 11.09 -0.47 2.36
CA ARG A 60 12.03 0.63 2.39
C ARG A 60 11.51 1.77 1.53
N HIS A 61 11.49 2.98 2.07
CA HIS A 61 11.10 4.18 1.35
C HIS A 61 12.21 5.22 1.46
N GLU A 62 12.78 5.64 0.34
CA GLU A 62 13.72 6.75 0.27
C GLU A 62 12.96 7.99 -0.22
N GLN A 63 13.12 9.12 0.45
CA GLN A 63 12.51 10.38 0.02
C GLN A 63 13.58 11.35 -0.45
N ASP A 64 13.32 11.99 -1.58
CA ASP A 64 14.16 13.05 -2.13
C ASP A 64 13.87 14.39 -1.42
N LEU A 65 14.32 14.48 -0.15
CA LEU A 65 14.38 15.75 0.55
C LEU A 65 15.76 16.39 0.34
N PRO A 66 15.82 17.70 0.00
CA PRO A 66 17.07 18.33 -0.42
C PRO A 66 18.22 18.20 0.58
N ALA A 67 17.91 18.23 1.87
CA ALA A 67 18.94 18.27 2.92
C ALA A 67 19.39 16.87 3.40
N LEU A 68 18.49 15.92 3.64
CA LEU A 68 18.79 14.73 4.46
C LEU A 68 18.62 13.39 3.77
N LYS A 69 17.79 13.28 2.73
CA LYS A 69 17.43 12.03 2.05
C LYS A 69 17.11 10.89 3.05
N PRO A 70 16.09 11.04 3.88
CA PRO A 70 15.74 10.04 4.88
C PRO A 70 15.29 8.74 4.23
N ILE A 71 15.59 7.63 4.91
CA ILE A 71 15.18 6.29 4.52
C ILE A 71 14.26 5.76 5.62
N PHE A 72 13.05 5.40 5.27
CA PHE A 72 12.08 4.82 6.19
C PHE A 72 12.05 3.30 6.00
N ILE A 73 12.23 2.55 7.08
CA ILE A 73 12.05 1.10 7.11
C ILE A 73 10.80 0.79 7.90
N LEU A 74 9.85 0.12 7.24
CA LEU A 74 8.58 -0.27 7.83
C LEU A 74 8.46 -1.79 7.78
N ARG A 75 7.99 -2.41 8.87
CA ARG A 75 7.79 -3.85 8.95
C ARG A 75 6.30 -4.17 9.09
N ALA A 76 5.85 -5.22 8.44
CA ALA A 76 4.47 -5.68 8.55
C ALA A 76 4.17 -6.04 10.02
N GLY A 77 2.97 -5.69 10.47
CA GLY A 77 2.54 -5.93 11.86
C GLY A 77 3.22 -5.07 12.93
N SER A 78 4.22 -4.23 12.58
CA SER A 78 4.86 -3.33 13.53
C SER A 78 4.18 -1.97 13.57
N ALA A 79 3.93 -1.46 14.79
CA ALA A 79 3.53 -0.08 15.04
C ALA A 79 4.73 0.88 15.10
N ILE A 80 5.94 0.37 14.96
CA ILE A 80 7.20 1.12 15.02
C ILE A 80 7.89 1.02 13.67
N GLY A 81 8.39 2.14 13.17
CA GLY A 81 9.27 2.22 12.02
C GLY A 81 10.62 2.81 12.39
N ASP A 82 11.59 2.69 11.49
CA ASP A 82 12.91 3.29 11.59
C ASP A 82 13.08 4.37 10.52
N ILE A 83 13.69 5.49 10.88
CA ILE A 83 14.19 6.50 9.96
C ILE A 83 15.71 6.50 10.01
N ILE A 84 16.33 6.10 8.93
CA ILE A 84 17.78 6.16 8.78
C ILE A 84 18.13 7.52 8.17
N LEU A 85 19.05 8.22 8.77
CA LEU A 85 19.60 9.50 8.30
C LEU A 85 21.07 9.31 7.89
N PRO A 86 21.34 8.89 6.64
CA PRO A 86 22.69 8.48 6.23
C PRO A 86 23.72 9.59 6.41
N LYS A 87 23.37 10.84 6.09
CA LYS A 87 24.28 11.98 6.23
C LYS A 87 24.68 12.28 7.67
N LEU A 88 23.89 11.87 8.65
CA LEU A 88 24.14 12.07 10.08
C LEU A 88 24.64 10.80 10.78
N HIS A 89 24.71 9.67 10.07
CA HIS A 89 25.01 8.35 10.63
C HIS A 89 24.14 8.03 11.85
N THR A 90 22.83 8.37 11.75
CA THR A 90 21.87 8.18 12.85
C THR A 90 20.65 7.41 12.40
N VAL A 91 20.00 6.75 13.36
CA VAL A 91 18.71 6.09 13.20
C VAL A 91 17.73 6.59 14.26
N VAL A 92 16.48 6.73 13.89
CA VAL A 92 15.39 7.18 14.75
C VAL A 92 14.29 6.13 14.73
N GLU A 93 13.97 5.55 15.88
CA GLU A 93 12.76 4.75 16.02
C GLU A 93 11.58 5.70 16.26
N PHE A 94 10.48 5.52 15.53
CA PHE A 94 9.27 6.35 15.66
C PHE A 94 8.01 5.50 15.64
N ALA A 95 6.98 5.95 16.35
CA ALA A 95 5.66 5.34 16.26
C ALA A 95 4.98 5.76 14.96
N LEU A 96 4.42 4.80 14.24
CA LEU A 96 3.62 5.08 13.07
C LEU A 96 2.34 5.83 13.46
N PRO A 97 1.93 6.84 12.68
CA PRO A 97 0.66 7.51 12.89
C PRO A 97 -0.50 6.48 12.91
N LYS A 98 -1.34 6.57 13.93
CA LYS A 98 -2.46 5.62 14.12
C LYS A 98 -3.42 5.60 12.94
N GLU A 99 -3.59 6.74 12.29
CA GLU A 99 -4.43 6.91 11.11
C GLU A 99 -3.94 6.05 9.93
N LEU A 100 -2.62 5.95 9.77
CA LEU A 100 -2.03 5.10 8.73
C LEU A 100 -2.16 3.61 9.03
N SER A 101 -2.40 3.24 10.30
CA SER A 101 -2.60 1.84 10.67
C SER A 101 -3.87 1.26 10.05
N ILE A 102 -4.89 2.09 9.77
CA ILE A 102 -6.11 1.64 9.10
C ILE A 102 -5.77 1.10 7.70
N LEU A 103 -4.98 1.85 6.91
CA LEU A 103 -4.57 1.43 5.56
C LEU A 103 -3.55 0.27 5.55
N ARG A 104 -3.00 -0.10 6.70
CA ARG A 104 -2.05 -1.20 6.87
C ARG A 104 -2.65 -2.39 7.62
N ASP A 105 -3.93 -2.32 7.97
CA ASP A 105 -4.64 -3.42 8.63
C ASP A 105 -4.80 -4.58 7.61
N PRO A 106 -4.23 -5.75 7.88
CA PRO A 106 -4.40 -6.90 6.98
C PRO A 106 -5.86 -7.37 6.88
N ASN A 107 -6.71 -6.95 7.83
CA ASN A 107 -8.14 -7.25 7.82
C ASN A 107 -8.98 -6.11 7.24
N LEU A 108 -8.36 -5.11 6.61
CA LEU A 108 -9.06 -4.03 5.94
C LEU A 108 -9.98 -4.62 4.86
N LEU A 109 -11.29 -4.50 5.09
CA LEU A 109 -12.28 -4.94 4.12
C LEU A 109 -12.33 -3.93 2.96
N HIS A 110 -12.32 -4.43 1.74
CA HIS A 110 -12.41 -3.64 0.54
C HIS A 110 -13.27 -4.36 -0.49
N LYS A 111 -14.09 -3.58 -1.19
CA LYS A 111 -15.02 -4.10 -2.18
C LYS A 111 -14.47 -3.86 -3.59
N PRO A 112 -14.30 -4.90 -4.42
CA PRO A 112 -13.91 -4.71 -5.80
C PRO A 112 -15.01 -3.98 -6.57
N VAL A 113 -14.65 -2.92 -7.29
CA VAL A 113 -15.59 -2.09 -8.05
C VAL A 113 -15.24 -1.98 -9.53
N GLY A 114 -14.09 -2.48 -9.95
CA GLY A 114 -13.69 -2.46 -11.34
C GLY A 114 -12.24 -2.86 -11.56
N GLN A 115 -11.83 -2.82 -12.81
CA GLN A 115 -10.45 -3.06 -13.22
C GLN A 115 -9.94 -1.84 -13.98
N GLU A 116 -8.71 -1.44 -13.71
CA GLU A 116 -8.02 -0.33 -14.37
C GLU A 116 -6.56 -0.70 -14.63
N ILE A 117 -5.94 -0.08 -15.64
CA ILE A 117 -4.50 -0.17 -15.85
C ILE A 117 -3.85 1.04 -15.20
N VAL A 118 -2.98 0.82 -14.22
CA VAL A 118 -2.21 1.87 -13.55
C VAL A 118 -0.73 1.73 -13.93
N ASN A 119 -0.21 2.71 -14.65
CA ASN A 119 1.19 2.73 -15.13
C ASN A 119 1.63 1.42 -15.80
N GLY A 120 0.76 0.88 -16.67
CA GLY A 120 1.04 -0.33 -17.45
C GLY A 120 0.78 -1.65 -16.71
N ILE A 121 0.34 -1.62 -15.46
CA ILE A 121 0.03 -2.82 -14.66
C ILE A 121 -1.49 -2.93 -14.49
N ALA A 122 -2.04 -4.10 -14.79
CA ALA A 122 -3.44 -4.42 -14.56
C ALA A 122 -3.73 -4.44 -13.05
N THR A 123 -4.77 -3.75 -12.64
CA THR A 123 -5.16 -3.62 -11.24
C THR A 123 -6.65 -3.82 -11.06
N THR A 124 -7.04 -4.35 -9.91
CA THR A 124 -8.41 -4.28 -9.41
C THR A 124 -8.55 -3.05 -8.54
N LYS A 125 -9.55 -2.22 -8.85
CA LYS A 125 -9.94 -1.08 -8.02
C LYS A 125 -10.88 -1.54 -6.94
N TYR A 126 -10.62 -1.11 -5.72
CA TYR A 126 -11.43 -1.39 -4.54
C TYR A 126 -11.92 -0.09 -3.93
N ASP A 127 -13.16 -0.08 -3.48
CA ASP A 127 -13.67 0.97 -2.60
C ASP A 127 -13.31 0.65 -1.15
N LEU A 128 -12.82 1.66 -0.45
CA LEU A 128 -12.53 1.65 0.97
C LEU A 128 -13.60 2.47 1.69
N ASP A 129 -14.24 1.88 2.68
CA ASP A 129 -15.07 2.60 3.66
C ASP A 129 -15.00 1.82 4.97
N GLU A 130 -14.00 2.14 5.77
CA GLU A 130 -13.68 1.40 6.97
C GLU A 130 -13.63 2.33 8.18
N GLU A 131 -14.39 2.00 9.22
CA GLU A 131 -14.41 2.70 10.48
C GLU A 131 -13.77 1.83 11.58
N LYS A 132 -12.80 2.38 12.27
CA LYS A 132 -12.05 1.76 13.37
C LYS A 132 -12.03 2.72 14.58
N PRO A 133 -11.72 2.24 15.79
CA PRO A 133 -11.62 3.11 16.97
C PRO A 133 -10.66 4.30 16.82
N GLN A 134 -9.63 4.16 15.96
CA GLN A 134 -8.65 5.21 15.70
C GLN A 134 -9.09 6.20 14.62
N GLY A 135 -10.20 5.96 13.93
CA GLY A 135 -10.71 6.83 12.88
C GLY A 135 -11.37 6.10 11.73
N ARG A 136 -11.63 6.83 10.63
CA ARG A 136 -12.27 6.32 9.41
C ARG A 136 -11.40 6.56 8.19
N ALA A 137 -11.33 5.57 7.30
CA ALA A 137 -10.71 5.69 5.98
C ALA A 137 -11.79 5.50 4.90
N VAL A 138 -11.87 6.46 3.97
CA VAL A 138 -12.80 6.40 2.82
C VAL A 138 -12.03 6.76 1.56
N GLY A 139 -12.22 5.98 0.49
CA GLY A 139 -11.53 6.23 -0.77
C GLY A 139 -11.46 5.05 -1.69
N SER A 140 -10.38 4.97 -2.45
CA SER A 140 -10.14 3.86 -3.39
C SER A 140 -8.68 3.41 -3.33
N LEU A 141 -8.49 2.11 -3.58
CA LEU A 141 -7.21 1.45 -3.66
C LEU A 141 -7.13 0.62 -4.93
N TRP A 142 -5.99 0.60 -5.60
CA TRP A 142 -5.73 -0.20 -6.80
C TRP A 142 -4.63 -1.20 -6.52
N LEU A 143 -4.96 -2.48 -6.53
CA LEU A 143 -4.03 -3.58 -6.28
C LEU A 143 -3.77 -4.35 -7.56
N SER A 144 -2.50 -4.70 -7.81
CA SER A 144 -2.16 -5.68 -8.84
C SER A 144 -2.60 -7.10 -8.41
N GLU A 145 -2.53 -8.07 -9.32
CA GLU A 145 -2.75 -9.48 -9.00
C GLU A 145 -1.84 -9.96 -7.87
N ASP A 146 -0.59 -9.48 -7.79
CA ASP A 146 0.36 -9.83 -6.73
C ASP A 146 0.15 -9.07 -5.42
N GLY A 147 -0.89 -8.24 -5.32
CA GLY A 147 -1.18 -7.43 -4.14
C GLY A 147 -0.35 -6.14 -4.05
N ILE A 148 0.36 -5.73 -5.12
CA ILE A 148 1.12 -4.47 -5.11
C ILE A 148 0.14 -3.29 -5.08
N PRO A 149 0.20 -2.39 -4.08
CA PRO A 149 -0.69 -1.24 -3.98
C PRO A 149 -0.23 -0.13 -4.95
N MET A 150 -0.65 -0.27 -6.21
CA MET A 150 -0.24 0.60 -7.31
C MET A 150 -0.66 2.05 -7.14
N LYS A 151 -1.85 2.27 -6.56
CA LYS A 151 -2.42 3.59 -6.36
C LYS A 151 -3.38 3.59 -5.19
N CYS A 152 -3.44 4.71 -4.46
CA CYS A 152 -4.43 4.98 -3.43
C CYS A 152 -4.90 6.44 -3.54
N ASP A 153 -6.17 6.66 -3.30
CA ASP A 153 -6.76 7.98 -3.08
C ASP A 153 -7.74 7.85 -1.92
N ALA A 154 -7.35 8.33 -0.74
CA ALA A 154 -8.13 8.15 0.47
C ALA A 154 -8.18 9.43 1.32
N ARG A 155 -9.27 9.56 2.08
CA ARG A 155 -9.44 10.51 3.17
C ARG A 155 -9.41 9.76 4.48
N LEU A 156 -8.57 10.21 5.38
CA LEU A 156 -8.44 9.64 6.73
C LEU A 156 -8.99 10.67 7.73
N ALA A 157 -10.00 10.28 8.46
CA ALA A 157 -10.52 11.07 9.58
C ALA A 157 -10.10 10.42 10.89
N THR A 158 -9.48 11.17 11.80
CA THR A 158 -9.14 10.67 13.14
C THR A 158 -10.37 10.67 14.07
N ASP A 159 -10.28 9.96 15.16
CA ASP A 159 -11.23 10.00 16.28
C ASP A 159 -11.42 11.43 16.86
N LYS A 160 -10.44 12.31 16.68
CA LYS A 160 -10.46 13.72 17.07
C LYS A 160 -10.96 14.67 16.00
N GLY A 161 -11.50 14.15 14.90
CA GLY A 161 -12.07 14.94 13.80
C GLY A 161 -11.06 15.59 12.85
N LYS A 162 -9.75 15.35 13.02
CA LYS A 162 -8.77 15.79 12.02
C LYS A 162 -8.95 14.96 10.75
N VAL A 163 -9.06 15.62 9.60
CA VAL A 163 -9.15 14.99 8.28
C VAL A 163 -7.85 15.25 7.53
N SER A 164 -7.30 14.21 6.92
CA SER A 164 -6.15 14.28 6.03
C SER A 164 -6.47 13.56 4.73
N THR A 165 -5.96 14.07 3.61
CA THR A 165 -6.00 13.38 2.33
C THR A 165 -4.66 12.72 2.07
N ILE A 166 -4.70 11.47 1.61
CA ILE A 166 -3.50 10.73 1.22
C ILE A 166 -3.72 10.15 -0.16
N ARG A 167 -2.77 10.41 -1.06
CA ARG A 167 -2.72 9.82 -2.38
C ARG A 167 -1.34 9.29 -2.64
N TRP A 168 -1.22 8.12 -3.21
CA TRP A 168 0.04 7.67 -3.78
C TRP A 168 -0.16 6.96 -5.10
N GLU A 169 0.90 6.92 -5.88
CA GLU A 169 0.98 6.22 -7.14
C GLU A 169 2.40 5.66 -7.31
N LEU A 170 2.48 4.40 -7.72
CA LEU A 170 3.73 3.75 -8.05
C LEU A 170 3.97 3.80 -9.55
N ARG A 171 5.20 4.12 -9.94
CA ARG A 171 5.66 4.18 -11.33
C ARG A 171 6.91 3.32 -11.49
N HIS A 172 7.19 2.91 -12.71
CA HIS A 172 8.40 2.15 -13.06
C HIS A 172 8.59 0.92 -12.15
N VAL A 173 7.50 0.23 -11.84
CA VAL A 173 7.52 -0.95 -10.98
C VAL A 173 8.33 -2.06 -11.64
N LYS A 174 9.29 -2.61 -10.89
CA LYS A 174 10.11 -3.75 -11.28
C LYS A 174 9.91 -4.86 -10.26
N ILE A 175 9.20 -5.91 -10.67
CA ILE A 175 8.98 -7.10 -9.85
C ILE A 175 10.24 -7.95 -9.86
N GLY A 176 10.67 -8.43 -8.70
CA GLY A 176 11.82 -9.29 -8.52
C GLY A 176 12.30 -9.33 -7.09
N THR A 177 13.17 -10.27 -6.78
CA THR A 177 13.78 -10.42 -5.45
C THR A 177 14.56 -9.17 -5.10
N GLN A 178 14.42 -8.71 -3.87
CA GLN A 178 15.16 -7.59 -3.32
C GLN A 178 16.28 -8.10 -2.40
N ASP A 179 17.38 -7.35 -2.34
CA ASP A 179 18.48 -7.64 -1.41
C ASP A 179 18.01 -7.35 0.04
N PRO A 180 18.02 -8.34 0.95
CA PRO A 180 17.65 -8.13 2.35
C PRO A 180 18.44 -7.02 3.05
N ALA A 181 19.70 -6.79 2.65
CA ALA A 181 20.52 -5.72 3.21
C ALA A 181 19.93 -4.31 3.02
N LEU A 182 19.03 -4.11 2.05
CA LEU A 182 18.32 -2.86 1.84
C LEU A 182 17.41 -2.49 3.03
N PHE A 183 16.95 -3.47 3.80
CA PHE A 183 15.99 -3.29 4.89
C PHE A 183 16.66 -3.28 6.27
N GLU A 184 17.97 -3.48 6.31
CA GLU A 184 18.76 -3.46 7.55
C GLU A 184 19.19 -2.03 7.94
N ILE A 185 19.30 -1.81 9.26
CA ILE A 185 19.91 -0.61 9.79
C ILE A 185 21.44 -0.78 9.70
N PRO A 186 22.16 0.14 9.04
CA PRO A 186 23.60 0.02 8.91
C PRO A 186 24.30 0.01 10.28
N ARG A 187 25.33 -0.80 10.41
CA ARG A 187 26.13 -0.88 11.65
C ARG A 187 26.80 0.46 11.98
N GLY A 188 26.89 0.77 13.26
CA GLY A 188 27.57 1.98 13.73
C GLY A 188 26.75 3.25 13.69
N TYR A 189 25.46 3.17 13.31
CA TYR A 189 24.56 4.32 13.39
C TYR A 189 24.14 4.58 14.84
N ALA A 190 24.24 5.84 15.26
CA ALA A 190 23.81 6.27 16.58
C ALA A 190 22.28 6.41 16.64
N LYS A 191 21.67 6.04 17.77
CA LYS A 191 20.25 6.27 18.00
C LYS A 191 19.99 7.73 18.36
N LEU A 192 19.07 8.37 17.63
CA LEU A 192 18.60 9.72 17.90
C LEU A 192 17.13 9.66 18.36
N PRO A 193 16.76 10.35 19.45
CA PRO A 193 15.36 10.37 19.88
C PRO A 193 14.48 11.12 18.87
N PRO A 194 13.20 10.71 18.71
CA PRO A 194 12.28 11.29 17.71
C PRO A 194 12.13 12.81 17.82
N GLU A 195 12.11 13.35 19.02
CA GLU A 195 11.97 14.79 19.28
C GLU A 195 13.16 15.60 18.78
N ALA A 196 14.36 15.04 18.75
CA ALA A 196 15.54 15.68 18.19
C ALA A 196 15.59 15.60 16.68
N ALA A 197 15.01 14.55 16.08
CA ALA A 197 14.95 14.38 14.63
C ALA A 197 13.81 15.14 13.97
N ALA A 198 12.69 15.35 14.67
CA ALA A 198 11.47 15.96 14.13
C ALA A 198 11.72 17.35 13.45
N PRO A 199 12.47 18.29 14.05
CA PRO A 199 12.78 19.57 13.40
C PRO A 199 13.63 19.40 12.14
N LEU A 200 14.56 18.44 12.12
CA LEU A 200 15.44 18.19 10.98
C LEU A 200 14.68 17.67 9.77
N LEU A 201 13.60 16.95 10.01
CA LEU A 201 12.74 16.34 8.98
C LEU A 201 11.55 17.23 8.60
N GLY A 202 11.32 18.32 9.33
CA GLY A 202 10.15 19.19 9.14
C GLY A 202 8.83 18.47 9.40
N MET A 203 8.83 17.43 10.23
CA MET A 203 7.66 16.59 10.50
C MET A 203 7.53 16.29 12.00
N ARG A 204 6.30 15.92 12.43
CA ARG A 204 6.06 15.46 13.79
C ARG A 204 6.33 13.96 13.87
N LEU A 205 7.17 13.56 14.78
CA LEU A 205 7.45 12.16 15.10
C LEU A 205 6.92 11.84 16.49
N ALA A 206 6.18 10.76 16.61
CA ALA A 206 5.75 10.26 17.90
C ALA A 206 6.78 9.27 18.45
N ARG A 207 7.00 9.32 19.78
CA ARG A 207 7.85 8.34 20.46
C ARG A 207 7.18 6.97 20.47
N PRO A 208 7.92 5.88 20.20
CA PRO A 208 7.41 4.53 20.41
C PRO A 208 6.96 4.33 21.87
N PRO A 209 6.00 3.43 22.13
CA PRO A 209 5.67 3.04 23.49
C PRO A 209 6.89 2.44 24.19
N ALA A 210 7.02 2.65 25.50
CA ALA A 210 8.06 2.01 26.29
C ALA A 210 7.87 0.49 26.20
N ARG A 211 8.99 -0.22 26.00
CA ARG A 211 9.01 -1.68 25.98
C ARG A 211 8.93 -2.23 27.39
#